data_1a59befb659d88d1be7be89a0ab3691d
#
_entry.id   1a59befb659d88d1be7be89a0ab3691d
#
_cell.length_a   1.000
_cell.length_b   1.000
_cell.length_c   1.000
_cell.angle_alpha   90.00
_cell.angle_beta   90.00
_cell.angle_gamma   90.00
#
_symmetry.space_group_name_H-M   'P 1'
#
loop_
_entity.id
_entity.type
_entity.pdbx_description
1 polymer ?
#
loop_
_entity_poly.entity_id
_entity_poly.type
_entity_poly.pdbx_seq_one_letter_code
_entity_poly.pdbx_strand_id
1 'polypeptide(L)'
;MKKLLVIGAGFLQDFVIQKAVAMGYETLTVDANPNAIGFSHAHKHAVVNIVDEKACLEYARSENIDGVVTAATDYGVLSAAYVAQEMGLPGLKYEVAQLIKNKYRVRKCLYEYHVDDTEQAYEVNADTDIADLANKLTYPVMVKPCDGSGSRGASRVDKPEDLQQACEYAMNGSITHRAEIETFIFGKEYGADSIVVNGEVHVLGIMQKWMTNPPYYAELGHALPSDLPADIEQKAKDCVRNAIKALGVNFGSINMDMLITPDGKVYIVDIGARMGGNMIGPCVIPYGTGIDYMGAMIQNVVGDPVDLTAHEHEAVATKLLAFEEGVVKKVPDMKAIESQYGVEIYHHMEDGMKVNEYHTNLDGCGYIIAKGKTAEEAEAKAINALETIKNEAF
;
A
#
# COMPACT_ATOMS: atom_id res chain seq x y z
N MET A 1 7.01 26.81 14.57
CA MET A 1 7.32 25.52 13.90
C MET A 1 5.99 24.80 13.76
N LYS A 2 5.62 24.37 12.53
CA LYS A 2 4.36 23.63 12.34
C LYS A 2 4.47 22.24 12.96
N LYS A 3 3.35 21.72 13.46
CA LYS A 3 3.23 20.41 14.12
C LYS A 3 2.54 19.42 13.22
N LEU A 4 3.18 18.29 12.97
CA LEU A 4 2.66 17.20 12.17
C LEU A 4 2.36 15.99 13.08
N LEU A 5 1.14 15.47 13.02
CA LEU A 5 0.78 14.19 13.61
C LEU A 5 0.88 13.08 12.55
N VAL A 6 1.71 12.07 12.81
CA VAL A 6 1.76 10.83 12.03
C VAL A 6 0.95 9.76 12.76
N ILE A 7 -0.08 9.23 12.12
CA ILE A 7 -0.91 8.15 12.66
C ILE A 7 -0.30 6.80 12.24
N GLY A 8 0.22 6.07 13.22
CA GLY A 8 1.05 4.90 13.07
C GLY A 8 2.53 5.22 13.25
N ALA A 9 3.26 4.34 13.93
CA ALA A 9 4.68 4.49 14.23
C ALA A 9 5.48 3.19 13.98
N GLY A 10 4.95 2.29 13.13
CA GLY A 10 5.65 1.09 12.70
C GLY A 10 6.82 1.40 11.75
N PHE A 11 7.50 0.36 11.29
CA PHE A 11 8.71 0.47 10.48
C PHE A 11 8.54 1.39 9.25
N LEU A 12 7.46 1.25 8.49
CA LEU A 12 7.25 2.07 7.27
C LEU A 12 6.81 3.51 7.58
N GLN A 13 6.11 3.75 8.68
CA GLN A 13 5.74 5.10 9.13
C GLN A 13 6.95 5.85 9.69
N ASP A 14 7.92 5.14 10.22
CA ASP A 14 9.14 5.73 10.78
C ASP A 14 9.93 6.54 9.73
N PHE A 15 9.93 6.12 8.47
CA PHE A 15 10.51 6.92 7.38
C PHE A 15 9.85 8.30 7.23
N VAL A 16 8.53 8.35 7.37
CA VAL A 16 7.77 9.62 7.32
C VAL A 16 8.07 10.48 8.55
N ILE A 17 8.16 9.86 9.74
CA ILE A 17 8.50 10.54 10.98
C ILE A 17 9.89 11.19 10.87
N GLN A 18 10.90 10.40 10.48
CA GLN A 18 12.27 10.90 10.31
C GLN A 18 12.36 11.99 9.24
N LYS A 19 11.66 11.82 8.11
CA LYS A 19 11.59 12.82 7.04
C LYS A 19 11.00 14.13 7.54
N ALA A 20 9.89 14.10 8.27
CA ALA A 20 9.25 15.28 8.84
C ALA A 20 10.17 16.01 9.84
N VAL A 21 10.87 15.27 10.69
CA VAL A 21 11.87 15.83 11.60
C VAL A 21 13.01 16.49 10.83
N ALA A 22 13.53 15.85 9.80
CA ALA A 22 14.60 16.39 8.95
C ALA A 22 14.16 17.65 8.18
N MET A 23 12.87 17.77 7.84
CA MET A 23 12.29 18.98 7.23
C MET A 23 12.03 20.11 8.24
N GLY A 24 12.24 19.87 9.54
CA GLY A 24 12.11 20.88 10.59
C GLY A 24 10.70 21.04 11.15
N TYR A 25 9.82 20.04 10.99
CA TYR A 25 8.51 20.01 11.65
C TYR A 25 8.60 19.46 13.07
N GLU A 26 7.79 19.97 14.01
CA GLU A 26 7.57 19.29 15.31
C GLU A 26 6.70 18.07 15.02
N THR A 27 7.31 16.88 15.03
CA THR A 27 6.67 15.64 14.61
C THR A 27 6.17 14.88 15.83
N LEU A 28 4.87 14.57 15.81
CA LEU A 28 4.18 13.78 16.83
C LEU A 28 3.71 12.48 16.20
N THR A 29 3.58 11.42 16.99
CA THR A 29 3.05 10.15 16.48
C THR A 29 2.22 9.41 17.52
N VAL A 30 1.30 8.57 17.03
CA VAL A 30 0.48 7.66 17.84
C VAL A 30 0.53 6.25 17.26
N ASP A 31 0.55 5.26 18.13
CA ASP A 31 0.46 3.83 17.77
C ASP A 31 -0.10 3.04 18.96
N ALA A 32 -0.76 1.92 18.69
CA ALA A 32 -1.24 1.03 19.76
C ALA A 32 -0.09 0.23 20.40
N ASN A 33 1.02 0.02 19.68
CA ASN A 33 2.19 -0.67 20.20
C ASN A 33 3.06 0.30 21.03
N PRO A 34 3.19 0.12 22.36
CA PRO A 34 4.02 1.01 23.20
C PRO A 34 5.51 0.97 22.85
N ASN A 35 5.94 -0.03 22.08
CA ASN A 35 7.32 -0.21 21.63
C ASN A 35 7.47 0.08 20.13
N ALA A 36 6.58 0.87 19.53
CA ALA A 36 6.67 1.22 18.11
C ALA A 36 7.99 1.96 17.83
N ILE A 37 8.69 1.54 16.76
CA ILE A 37 10.03 2.03 16.42
C ILE A 37 10.06 3.55 16.19
N GLY A 38 9.01 4.10 15.57
CA GLY A 38 8.91 5.52 15.27
C GLY A 38 8.79 6.42 16.51
N PHE A 39 8.47 5.87 17.67
CA PHE A 39 8.41 6.65 18.91
C PHE A 39 9.76 7.26 19.30
N SER A 40 10.86 6.55 18.99
CA SER A 40 12.21 7.02 19.29
C SER A 40 12.68 8.18 18.40
N HIS A 41 12.04 8.39 17.26
CA HIS A 41 12.41 9.41 16.28
C HIS A 41 11.46 10.63 16.28
N ALA A 42 10.28 10.50 16.87
CA ALA A 42 9.33 11.60 16.99
C ALA A 42 9.70 12.53 18.16
N HIS A 43 9.32 13.81 18.10
CA HIS A 43 9.47 14.76 19.21
C HIS A 43 8.54 14.42 20.38
N LYS A 44 7.34 13.90 20.07
CA LYS A 44 6.35 13.43 21.06
C LYS A 44 5.62 12.21 20.52
N HIS A 45 5.15 11.38 21.43
CA HIS A 45 4.32 10.24 21.07
C HIS A 45 3.27 9.93 22.14
N ALA A 46 2.25 9.18 21.77
CA ALA A 46 1.29 8.61 22.69
C ALA A 46 0.86 7.21 22.27
N VAL A 47 0.55 6.36 23.25
CA VAL A 47 0.00 5.02 22.98
C VAL A 47 -1.51 5.18 22.75
N VAL A 48 -1.92 5.20 21.48
CA VAL A 48 -3.30 5.37 21.03
C VAL A 48 -3.55 4.38 19.90
N ASN A 49 -4.67 3.67 19.95
CA ASN A 49 -5.07 2.80 18.85
C ASN A 49 -5.42 3.65 17.62
N ILE A 50 -4.70 3.44 16.53
CA ILE A 50 -4.83 4.22 15.28
C ILE A 50 -6.20 4.10 14.59
N VAL A 51 -7.02 3.09 14.93
CA VAL A 51 -8.39 2.95 14.44
C VAL A 51 -9.42 3.64 15.34
N ASP A 52 -9.02 4.15 16.51
CA ASP A 52 -9.87 4.96 17.39
C ASP A 52 -9.80 6.42 16.97
N GLU A 53 -10.68 6.81 16.06
CA GLU A 53 -10.76 8.16 15.48
C GLU A 53 -10.91 9.24 16.56
N LYS A 54 -11.68 8.96 17.64
CA LYS A 54 -11.94 9.91 18.73
C LYS A 54 -10.70 10.10 19.60
N ALA A 55 -10.05 9.03 19.97
CA ALA A 55 -8.80 9.10 20.76
C ALA A 55 -7.68 9.78 19.97
N CYS A 56 -7.57 9.52 18.67
CA CYS A 56 -6.65 10.25 17.78
C CYS A 56 -6.97 11.74 17.73
N LEU A 57 -8.26 12.12 17.64
CA LEU A 57 -8.68 13.51 17.63
C LEU A 57 -8.40 14.23 18.97
N GLU A 58 -8.67 13.56 20.10
CA GLU A 58 -8.38 14.12 21.42
C GLU A 58 -6.89 14.42 21.58
N TYR A 59 -6.02 13.50 21.18
CA TYR A 59 -4.58 13.74 21.20
C TYR A 59 -4.18 14.88 20.26
N ALA A 60 -4.69 14.89 19.02
CA ALA A 60 -4.42 15.93 18.03
C ALA A 60 -4.81 17.34 18.53
N ARG A 61 -5.99 17.46 19.17
CA ARG A 61 -6.48 18.72 19.75
C ARG A 61 -5.62 19.18 20.93
N SER A 62 -5.21 18.24 21.82
CA SER A 62 -4.38 18.58 22.98
C SER A 62 -3.02 19.14 22.58
N GLU A 63 -2.50 18.72 21.44
CA GLU A 63 -1.20 19.16 20.91
C GLU A 63 -1.31 20.35 19.95
N ASN A 64 -2.51 20.74 19.49
CA ASN A 64 -2.75 21.80 18.52
C ASN A 64 -1.92 21.61 17.25
N ILE A 65 -2.14 20.50 16.56
CA ILE A 65 -1.41 20.15 15.32
C ILE A 65 -1.81 21.01 14.14
N ASP A 66 -0.91 21.15 13.14
CA ASP A 66 -1.12 21.89 11.89
C ASP A 66 -1.39 20.96 10.70
N GLY A 67 -1.13 19.66 10.85
CA GLY A 67 -1.36 18.65 9.83
C GLY A 67 -1.40 17.25 10.40
N VAL A 68 -2.04 16.32 9.69
CA VAL A 68 -2.14 14.92 10.07
C VAL A 68 -1.98 14.03 8.85
N VAL A 69 -1.26 12.92 9.00
CA VAL A 69 -0.99 11.96 7.91
C VAL A 69 -0.91 10.54 8.44
N THR A 70 -1.24 9.58 7.58
CA THR A 70 -0.86 8.17 7.73
C THR A 70 -0.21 7.69 6.44
N ALA A 71 0.63 6.67 6.52
CA ALA A 71 1.32 6.09 5.38
C ALA A 71 1.47 4.58 5.53
N ALA A 72 1.51 3.86 4.42
CA ALA A 72 1.77 2.42 4.36
C ALA A 72 0.83 1.54 5.22
N THR A 73 -0.29 2.07 5.66
CA THR A 73 -1.35 1.32 6.38
C THR A 73 -2.73 1.90 6.09
N ASP A 74 -3.69 1.04 5.82
CA ASP A 74 -5.09 1.44 5.60
C ASP A 74 -5.87 1.64 6.90
N TYR A 75 -5.31 1.18 8.02
CA TYR A 75 -5.97 1.27 9.33
C TYR A 75 -6.00 2.69 9.90
N GLY A 76 -5.02 3.53 9.55
CA GLY A 76 -4.95 4.92 10.01
C GLY A 76 -5.71 5.93 9.13
N VAL A 77 -6.21 5.52 7.95
CA VAL A 77 -6.78 6.42 6.95
C VAL A 77 -8.04 7.14 7.46
N LEU A 78 -8.96 6.40 8.08
CA LEU A 78 -10.19 6.98 8.62
C LEU A 78 -9.88 7.97 9.74
N SER A 79 -8.98 7.61 10.65
CA SER A 79 -8.57 8.50 11.76
C SER A 79 -7.87 9.76 11.24
N ALA A 80 -6.99 9.65 10.24
CA ALA A 80 -6.34 10.82 9.64
C ALA A 80 -7.37 11.76 8.98
N ALA A 81 -8.29 11.22 8.20
CA ALA A 81 -9.34 12.00 7.55
C ALA A 81 -10.32 12.63 8.57
N TYR A 82 -10.70 11.88 9.61
CA TYR A 82 -11.57 12.37 10.68
C TYR A 82 -10.93 13.52 11.46
N VAL A 83 -9.67 13.35 11.88
CA VAL A 83 -8.91 14.38 12.58
C VAL A 83 -8.77 15.63 11.72
N ALA A 84 -8.40 15.50 10.45
CA ALA A 84 -8.28 16.63 9.53
C ALA A 84 -9.61 17.40 9.41
N GLN A 85 -10.72 16.69 9.19
CA GLN A 85 -12.03 17.29 9.06
C GLN A 85 -12.48 18.02 10.34
N GLU A 86 -12.36 17.36 11.51
CA GLU A 86 -12.82 17.90 12.80
C GLU A 86 -11.97 19.06 13.31
N MET A 87 -10.74 19.20 12.83
CA MET A 87 -9.86 20.32 13.15
C MET A 87 -9.79 21.39 12.05
N GLY A 88 -10.47 21.17 10.91
CA GLY A 88 -10.43 22.09 9.77
C GLY A 88 -9.06 22.16 9.10
N LEU A 89 -8.28 21.08 9.14
CA LEU A 89 -6.95 20.97 8.53
C LEU A 89 -7.06 20.49 7.08
N PRO A 90 -6.01 20.73 6.25
CA PRO A 90 -5.92 20.11 4.94
C PRO A 90 -5.99 18.58 5.04
N GLY A 91 -6.84 17.94 4.24
CA GLY A 91 -6.99 16.50 4.30
C GLY A 91 -8.02 15.93 3.32
N LEU A 92 -8.04 14.62 3.24
CA LEU A 92 -9.05 13.87 2.52
C LEU A 92 -10.41 14.03 3.22
N LYS A 93 -11.48 14.26 2.47
CA LYS A 93 -12.83 14.27 3.02
C LYS A 93 -13.13 12.92 3.68
N TYR A 94 -13.69 12.96 4.88
CA TYR A 94 -13.96 11.73 5.66
C TYR A 94 -14.93 10.78 4.93
N GLU A 95 -15.95 11.30 4.27
CA GLU A 95 -16.88 10.52 3.45
C GLU A 95 -16.20 9.76 2.30
N VAL A 96 -15.16 10.39 1.69
CA VAL A 96 -14.35 9.75 0.63
C VAL A 96 -13.45 8.67 1.22
N ALA A 97 -12.85 8.90 2.38
CA ALA A 97 -12.09 7.89 3.10
C ALA A 97 -12.96 6.66 3.45
N GLN A 98 -14.20 6.89 3.90
CA GLN A 98 -15.18 5.81 4.16
C GLN A 98 -15.60 5.05 2.89
N LEU A 99 -15.75 5.74 1.75
CA LEU A 99 -16.03 5.11 0.46
C LEU A 99 -14.87 4.19 0.06
N ILE A 100 -13.64 4.69 0.09
CA ILE A 100 -12.44 3.95 -0.31
C ILE A 100 -12.20 2.74 0.60
N LYS A 101 -12.54 2.83 1.87
CA LYS A 101 -12.39 1.73 2.83
C LYS A 101 -13.26 0.51 2.51
N ASN A 102 -14.28 0.65 1.66
CA ASN A 102 -15.16 -0.45 1.26
C ASN A 102 -14.97 -0.80 -0.22
N LYS A 103 -14.31 -1.93 -0.49
CA LYS A 103 -13.95 -2.38 -1.84
C LYS A 103 -15.17 -2.56 -2.77
N TYR A 104 -16.27 -3.09 -2.26
CA TYR A 104 -17.52 -3.22 -3.04
C TYR A 104 -18.05 -1.85 -3.48
N ARG A 105 -18.06 -0.87 -2.57
CA ARG A 105 -18.50 0.50 -2.93
C ARG A 105 -17.56 1.16 -3.93
N VAL A 106 -16.25 0.92 -3.80
CA VAL A 106 -15.24 1.35 -4.79
C VAL A 106 -15.54 0.73 -6.14
N ARG A 107 -15.67 -0.61 -6.22
CA ARG A 107 -15.94 -1.33 -7.47
C ARG A 107 -17.20 -0.81 -8.16
N LYS A 108 -18.27 -0.65 -7.40
CA LYS A 108 -19.53 -0.10 -7.91
C LYS A 108 -19.37 1.31 -8.47
N CYS A 109 -18.66 2.17 -7.77
CA CYS A 109 -18.36 3.54 -8.23
C CYS A 109 -17.55 3.52 -9.54
N LEU A 110 -16.47 2.71 -9.62
CA LEU A 110 -15.66 2.62 -10.83
C LEU A 110 -16.46 2.16 -12.05
N TYR A 111 -17.37 1.19 -11.88
CA TYR A 111 -18.27 0.73 -12.94
C TYR A 111 -19.28 1.82 -13.35
N GLU A 112 -19.95 2.45 -12.39
CA GLU A 112 -20.95 3.51 -12.64
C GLU A 112 -20.35 4.73 -13.38
N TYR A 113 -19.08 5.05 -13.12
CA TYR A 113 -18.37 6.13 -13.81
C TYR A 113 -17.57 5.67 -15.03
N HIS A 114 -17.76 4.43 -15.47
CA HIS A 114 -17.10 3.86 -16.65
C HIS A 114 -15.55 3.95 -16.61
N VAL A 115 -14.98 3.79 -15.43
CA VAL A 115 -13.52 3.72 -15.24
C VAL A 115 -12.98 2.39 -15.77
N ASP A 116 -13.70 1.31 -15.48
CA ASP A 116 -13.52 -0.02 -16.06
C ASP A 116 -14.87 -0.69 -16.34
N ASP A 117 -14.87 -1.86 -16.98
CA ASP A 117 -16.07 -2.58 -17.40
C ASP A 117 -16.44 -3.76 -16.47
N THR A 118 -15.98 -3.73 -15.21
CA THR A 118 -16.25 -4.78 -14.22
C THR A 118 -17.67 -4.66 -13.65
N GLU A 119 -18.65 -5.22 -14.36
CA GLU A 119 -20.07 -5.15 -13.99
C GLU A 119 -20.42 -6.03 -12.79
N GLN A 120 -19.83 -7.25 -12.74
CA GLN A 120 -20.17 -8.23 -11.71
C GLN A 120 -19.50 -7.89 -10.39
N ALA A 121 -20.25 -7.31 -9.46
CA ALA A 121 -19.84 -7.04 -8.09
C ALA A 121 -21.00 -7.21 -7.11
N TYR A 122 -20.76 -7.91 -6.01
CA TYR A 122 -21.77 -8.17 -4.97
C TYR A 122 -21.17 -8.02 -3.57
N GLU A 123 -21.88 -7.34 -2.68
CA GLU A 123 -21.54 -7.33 -1.26
C GLU A 123 -22.23 -8.50 -0.56
N VAL A 124 -21.49 -9.24 0.24
CA VAL A 124 -21.97 -10.40 1.01
C VAL A 124 -21.82 -10.11 2.51
N ASN A 125 -22.86 -10.47 3.26
CA ASN A 125 -22.90 -10.40 4.72
C ASN A 125 -23.63 -11.63 5.28
N ALA A 126 -23.87 -11.68 6.59
CA ALA A 126 -24.47 -12.82 7.27
C ALA A 126 -25.92 -13.14 6.78
N ASP A 127 -26.63 -12.16 6.21
CA ASP A 127 -28.01 -12.31 5.74
C ASP A 127 -28.09 -12.68 4.25
N THR A 128 -26.96 -12.77 3.55
CA THR A 128 -26.92 -13.04 2.11
C THR A 128 -27.18 -14.52 1.83
N ASP A 129 -28.13 -14.82 0.94
CA ASP A 129 -28.31 -16.16 0.39
C ASP A 129 -27.22 -16.46 -0.64
N ILE A 130 -26.11 -17.04 -0.15
CA ILE A 130 -24.95 -17.36 -0.98
C ILE A 130 -25.28 -18.44 -2.00
N ALA A 131 -26.19 -19.38 -1.69
CA ALA A 131 -26.56 -20.44 -2.62
C ALA A 131 -27.35 -19.90 -3.82
N ASP A 132 -28.27 -18.94 -3.60
CA ASP A 132 -28.95 -18.24 -4.69
C ASP A 132 -27.99 -17.39 -5.50
N LEU A 133 -27.07 -16.70 -4.84
CA LEU A 133 -26.07 -15.87 -5.50
C LEU A 133 -25.12 -16.72 -6.37
N ALA A 134 -24.69 -17.89 -5.88
CA ALA A 134 -23.79 -18.80 -6.61
C ALA A 134 -24.33 -19.19 -8.00
N ASN A 135 -25.64 -19.30 -8.13
CA ASN A 135 -26.30 -19.63 -9.41
C ASN A 135 -26.37 -18.45 -10.40
N LYS A 136 -26.10 -17.23 -9.96
CA LYS A 136 -26.19 -16.00 -10.76
C LYS A 136 -24.83 -15.54 -11.28
N LEU A 137 -23.73 -16.05 -10.68
CA LEU A 137 -22.38 -15.63 -11.00
C LEU A 137 -21.83 -16.29 -12.26
N THR A 138 -21.00 -15.55 -12.97
CA THR A 138 -20.12 -16.07 -14.02
C THR A 138 -18.73 -16.31 -13.44
N TYR A 139 -18.27 -17.56 -13.46
CA TYR A 139 -16.99 -17.95 -12.87
C TYR A 139 -15.83 -17.88 -13.90
N PRO A 140 -14.58 -17.70 -13.44
CA PRO A 140 -14.16 -17.56 -12.05
C PRO A 140 -14.48 -16.18 -11.46
N VAL A 141 -14.62 -16.14 -10.13
CA VAL A 141 -14.77 -14.89 -9.37
C VAL A 141 -13.65 -14.72 -8.34
N MET A 142 -13.40 -13.49 -7.92
CA MET A 142 -12.57 -13.15 -6.75
C MET A 142 -13.48 -12.83 -5.58
N VAL A 143 -13.21 -13.44 -4.43
CA VAL A 143 -13.88 -13.14 -3.15
C VAL A 143 -12.86 -12.57 -2.20
N LYS A 144 -13.14 -11.41 -1.59
CA LYS A 144 -12.22 -10.71 -0.68
C LYS A 144 -12.95 -9.94 0.42
N PRO A 145 -12.33 -9.67 1.58
CA PRO A 145 -12.90 -8.81 2.60
C PRO A 145 -13.17 -7.41 2.04
N CYS A 146 -14.31 -6.79 2.37
CA CYS A 146 -14.60 -5.43 1.91
C CYS A 146 -13.63 -4.38 2.42
N ASP A 147 -13.03 -4.58 3.60
CA ASP A 147 -12.17 -3.63 4.31
C ASP A 147 -10.78 -4.21 4.67
N GLY A 148 -10.44 -5.36 4.08
CA GLY A 148 -9.14 -6.02 4.26
C GLY A 148 -7.99 -5.32 3.52
N SER A 149 -6.76 -5.67 3.90
CA SER A 149 -5.52 -5.23 3.25
C SER A 149 -4.48 -6.37 3.21
N GLY A 150 -3.50 -6.29 2.31
CA GLY A 150 -2.39 -7.23 2.21
C GLY A 150 -2.82 -8.64 1.78
N SER A 151 -3.75 -8.75 0.85
CA SER A 151 -4.28 -10.00 0.25
C SER A 151 -4.89 -11.01 1.24
N ARG A 152 -5.08 -10.63 2.51
CA ARG A 152 -5.65 -11.52 3.54
C ARG A 152 -7.15 -11.73 3.31
N GLY A 153 -7.58 -12.98 3.35
CA GLY A 153 -8.98 -13.34 3.15
C GLY A 153 -9.42 -13.34 1.69
N ALA A 154 -8.52 -13.08 0.73
CA ALA A 154 -8.83 -13.14 -0.68
C ALA A 154 -8.76 -14.57 -1.21
N SER A 155 -9.71 -14.95 -2.07
CA SER A 155 -9.78 -16.27 -2.69
C SER A 155 -10.32 -16.18 -4.11
N ARG A 156 -9.66 -16.87 -5.04
CA ARG A 156 -10.23 -17.17 -6.35
C ARG A 156 -11.18 -18.36 -6.22
N VAL A 157 -12.36 -18.24 -6.81
CA VAL A 157 -13.38 -19.28 -6.83
C VAL A 157 -13.69 -19.63 -8.27
N ASP A 158 -13.45 -20.89 -8.65
CA ASP A 158 -13.62 -21.37 -10.02
C ASP A 158 -15.00 -22.00 -10.27
N LYS A 159 -15.74 -22.36 -9.20
CA LYS A 159 -17.03 -23.05 -9.31
C LYS A 159 -17.94 -22.77 -8.12
N PRO A 160 -19.27 -22.88 -8.31
CA PRO A 160 -20.28 -22.52 -7.31
C PRO A 160 -20.13 -23.19 -5.94
N GLU A 161 -19.66 -24.46 -5.93
CA GLU A 161 -19.56 -25.25 -4.71
C GLU A 161 -18.57 -24.69 -3.69
N ASP A 162 -17.56 -23.96 -4.15
CA ASP A 162 -16.49 -23.41 -3.30
C ASP A 162 -16.84 -22.00 -2.77
N LEU A 163 -17.93 -21.37 -3.26
CA LEU A 163 -18.28 -19.98 -2.97
C LEU A 163 -18.57 -19.74 -1.49
N GLN A 164 -19.33 -20.63 -0.86
CA GLN A 164 -19.71 -20.51 0.55
C GLN A 164 -18.46 -20.39 1.44
N GLN A 165 -17.52 -21.32 1.29
CA GLN A 165 -16.28 -21.33 2.08
C GLN A 165 -15.45 -20.07 1.84
N ALA A 166 -15.33 -19.60 0.61
CA ALA A 166 -14.59 -18.40 0.27
C ALA A 166 -15.22 -17.14 0.91
N CYS A 167 -16.55 -17.04 0.89
CA CYS A 167 -17.27 -15.93 1.53
C CYS A 167 -17.06 -15.93 3.05
N GLU A 168 -17.18 -17.09 3.70
CA GLU A 168 -16.93 -17.22 5.14
C GLU A 168 -15.48 -16.83 5.50
N TYR A 169 -14.52 -17.29 4.72
CA TYR A 169 -13.10 -16.92 4.92
C TYR A 169 -12.88 -15.41 4.78
N ALA A 170 -13.45 -14.79 3.76
CA ALA A 170 -13.35 -13.36 3.53
C ALA A 170 -14.07 -12.54 4.64
N MET A 171 -15.28 -12.92 5.04
CA MET A 171 -16.03 -12.25 6.12
C MET A 171 -15.31 -12.34 7.46
N ASN A 172 -14.64 -13.47 7.75
CA ASN A 172 -13.84 -13.63 8.97
C ASN A 172 -12.57 -12.75 8.95
N GLY A 173 -12.04 -12.42 7.79
CA GLY A 173 -10.92 -11.49 7.60
C GLY A 173 -11.31 -10.01 7.58
N SER A 174 -12.62 -9.70 7.58
CA SER A 174 -13.17 -8.33 7.53
C SER A 174 -13.52 -7.83 8.92
N ILE A 175 -13.16 -6.57 9.22
CA ILE A 175 -13.55 -5.89 10.46
C ILE A 175 -15.09 -5.68 10.52
N THR A 176 -15.68 -5.41 9.35
CA THR A 176 -17.15 -5.20 9.22
C THR A 176 -17.92 -6.49 8.97
N HIS A 177 -17.25 -7.65 8.95
CA HIS A 177 -17.82 -8.95 8.60
C HIS A 177 -18.57 -8.97 7.26
N ARG A 178 -17.98 -8.28 6.26
CA ARG A 178 -18.52 -8.20 4.90
C ARG A 178 -17.47 -8.64 3.90
N ALA A 179 -17.92 -9.32 2.84
CA ALA A 179 -17.10 -9.71 1.72
C ALA A 179 -17.60 -9.05 0.42
N GLU A 180 -16.69 -8.89 -0.53
CA GLU A 180 -16.98 -8.55 -1.92
C GLU A 180 -16.74 -9.76 -2.79
N ILE A 181 -17.64 -10.00 -3.74
CA ILE A 181 -17.45 -10.91 -4.87
C ILE A 181 -17.38 -10.07 -6.13
N GLU A 182 -16.33 -10.26 -6.94
CA GLU A 182 -16.19 -9.58 -8.22
C GLU A 182 -15.69 -10.55 -9.31
N THR A 183 -15.80 -10.14 -10.58
CA THR A 183 -15.21 -10.89 -11.70
C THR A 183 -13.71 -11.09 -11.47
N PHE A 184 -13.22 -12.32 -11.65
CA PHE A 184 -11.78 -12.57 -11.64
C PHE A 184 -11.15 -12.11 -12.95
N ILE A 185 -10.21 -11.18 -12.88
CA ILE A 185 -9.51 -10.62 -14.03
C ILE A 185 -8.19 -11.36 -14.26
N PHE A 186 -7.99 -11.87 -15.48
CA PHE A 186 -6.73 -12.46 -15.91
C PHE A 186 -5.81 -11.36 -16.45
N GLY A 187 -4.78 -11.02 -15.71
CA GLY A 187 -3.85 -9.97 -16.09
C GLY A 187 -2.55 -10.02 -15.30
N LYS A 188 -1.59 -9.20 -15.69
CA LYS A 188 -0.38 -8.94 -14.91
C LYS A 188 -0.64 -7.77 -13.95
N GLU A 189 -0.19 -7.91 -12.72
CA GLU A 189 -0.41 -6.89 -11.69
C GLU A 189 0.63 -5.78 -11.75
N TYR A 190 0.16 -4.54 -11.61
CA TYR A 190 0.94 -3.32 -11.53
C TYR A 190 0.45 -2.46 -10.38
N GLY A 191 1.34 -1.61 -9.87
CA GLY A 191 1.01 -0.62 -8.85
C GLY A 191 1.08 0.80 -9.40
N ALA A 192 0.36 1.72 -8.78
CA ALA A 192 0.51 3.15 -9.01
C ALA A 192 0.47 3.92 -7.71
N ASP A 193 1.40 4.87 -7.55
CA ASP A 193 1.28 5.90 -6.51
C ASP A 193 1.03 7.26 -7.15
N SER A 194 0.15 8.01 -6.51
CA SER A 194 -0.28 9.33 -6.95
C SER A 194 -0.40 10.27 -5.76
N ILE A 195 -0.38 11.56 -6.01
CA ILE A 195 -0.72 12.58 -5.02
C ILE A 195 -1.71 13.58 -5.62
N VAL A 196 -2.71 13.96 -4.84
CA VAL A 196 -3.67 15.01 -5.18
C VAL A 196 -3.30 16.28 -4.41
N VAL A 197 -2.91 17.30 -5.15
CA VAL A 197 -2.51 18.62 -4.62
C VAL A 197 -3.43 19.68 -5.21
N ASN A 198 -4.10 20.46 -4.36
CA ASN A 198 -5.05 21.50 -4.81
C ASN A 198 -6.10 20.99 -5.82
N GLY A 199 -6.53 19.72 -5.69
CA GLY A 199 -7.48 19.07 -6.59
C GLY A 199 -6.90 18.57 -7.92
N GLU A 200 -5.61 18.77 -8.18
CA GLU A 200 -4.91 18.25 -9.35
C GLU A 200 -4.29 16.88 -9.03
N VAL A 201 -4.47 15.91 -9.94
CA VAL A 201 -3.97 14.53 -9.79
C VAL A 201 -2.62 14.37 -10.47
N HIS A 202 -1.59 14.12 -9.68
CA HIS A 202 -0.24 13.82 -10.15
C HIS A 202 0.03 12.31 -9.98
N VAL A 203 0.05 11.55 -11.07
CA VAL A 203 0.45 10.14 -11.08
C VAL A 203 1.97 10.10 -11.09
N LEU A 204 2.57 9.63 -10.00
CA LEU A 204 4.03 9.67 -9.79
C LEU A 204 4.74 8.54 -10.53
N GLY A 205 4.12 7.37 -10.65
CA GLY A 205 4.68 6.25 -11.39
C GLY A 205 3.72 5.09 -11.52
N ILE A 206 3.88 4.32 -12.61
CA ILE A 206 3.29 2.99 -12.77
C ILE A 206 4.40 1.98 -12.54
N MET A 207 4.27 1.16 -11.52
CA MET A 207 5.28 0.21 -11.07
C MET A 207 4.95 -1.20 -11.54
N GLN A 208 5.94 -1.90 -12.06
CA GLN A 208 5.85 -3.35 -12.20
C GLN A 208 5.76 -4.00 -10.82
N LYS A 209 4.96 -5.06 -10.69
CA LYS A 209 4.85 -5.86 -9.46
C LYS A 209 5.24 -7.31 -9.71
N TRP A 210 5.89 -7.92 -8.74
CA TRP A 210 6.07 -9.36 -8.68
C TRP A 210 5.23 -9.91 -7.54
N MET A 211 4.52 -10.98 -7.83
CA MET A 211 3.56 -11.60 -6.93
C MET A 211 3.91 -13.08 -6.70
N THR A 212 3.50 -13.63 -5.57
CA THR A 212 3.51 -15.08 -5.38
C THR A 212 2.51 -15.74 -6.33
N ASN A 213 2.74 -17.02 -6.59
CA ASN A 213 1.75 -17.80 -7.33
C ASN A 213 0.45 -17.99 -6.52
N PRO A 214 -0.69 -18.26 -7.20
CA PRO A 214 -1.89 -18.71 -6.51
C PRO A 214 -1.59 -19.83 -5.50
N PRO A 215 -2.27 -19.89 -4.37
CA PRO A 215 -3.48 -19.14 -4.03
C PRO A 215 -3.27 -17.81 -3.28
N TYR A 216 -2.05 -17.38 -2.98
CA TYR A 216 -1.81 -16.33 -1.98
C TYR A 216 -1.82 -14.90 -2.53
N TYR A 217 -1.34 -14.68 -3.76
CA TYR A 217 -1.29 -13.34 -4.39
C TYR A 217 -0.60 -12.27 -3.53
N ALA A 218 0.50 -12.63 -2.84
CA ALA A 218 1.28 -11.72 -2.01
C ALA A 218 2.37 -11.04 -2.84
N GLU A 219 2.71 -9.81 -2.50
CA GLU A 219 3.71 -9.02 -3.20
C GLU A 219 5.13 -9.51 -2.90
N LEU A 220 5.97 -9.60 -3.93
CA LEU A 220 7.38 -9.99 -3.82
C LEU A 220 8.33 -8.82 -4.14
N GLY A 221 7.82 -7.73 -4.67
CA GLY A 221 8.60 -6.55 -4.99
C GLY A 221 8.01 -5.69 -6.10
N HIS A 222 8.69 -4.59 -6.37
CA HIS A 222 8.31 -3.58 -7.35
C HIS A 222 9.50 -3.13 -8.19
N ALA A 223 9.24 -2.65 -9.41
CA ALA A 223 10.25 -1.92 -10.19
C ALA A 223 9.66 -0.68 -10.85
N LEU A 224 10.52 0.32 -11.05
CA LEU A 224 10.23 1.54 -11.80
C LEU A 224 11.48 1.91 -12.63
N PRO A 225 11.35 2.18 -13.95
CA PRO A 225 10.11 2.14 -14.73
C PRO A 225 9.50 0.74 -14.83
N SER A 226 8.21 0.68 -15.17
CA SER A 226 7.54 -0.60 -15.48
C SER A 226 7.97 -1.13 -16.84
N ASP A 227 7.69 -2.41 -17.11
CA ASP A 227 7.92 -3.05 -18.41
C ASP A 227 6.78 -2.82 -19.41
N LEU A 228 5.88 -1.88 -19.14
CA LEU A 228 4.75 -1.57 -20.01
C LEU A 228 5.18 -0.83 -21.28
N PRO A 229 4.59 -1.16 -22.45
CA PRO A 229 4.63 -0.28 -23.62
C PRO A 229 4.08 1.12 -23.28
N ALA A 230 4.65 2.16 -23.86
CA ALA A 230 4.31 3.56 -23.53
C ALA A 230 2.81 3.89 -23.69
N ASP A 231 2.14 3.31 -24.69
CA ASP A 231 0.71 3.51 -24.90
C ASP A 231 -0.16 2.84 -23.82
N ILE A 232 0.27 1.68 -23.32
CA ILE A 232 -0.41 0.97 -22.23
C ILE A 232 -0.15 1.67 -20.89
N GLU A 233 1.09 2.13 -20.64
CA GLU A 233 1.41 2.92 -19.45
C GLU A 233 0.57 4.22 -19.42
N GLN A 234 0.38 4.88 -20.56
CA GLN A 234 -0.47 6.07 -20.65
C GLN A 234 -1.94 5.73 -20.31
N LYS A 235 -2.47 4.62 -20.84
CA LYS A 235 -3.82 4.13 -20.49
C LYS A 235 -3.95 3.84 -18.99
N ALA A 236 -2.92 3.23 -18.38
CA ALA A 236 -2.89 2.99 -16.94
C ALA A 236 -2.93 4.30 -16.15
N LYS A 237 -2.12 5.29 -16.52
CA LYS A 237 -2.14 6.62 -15.91
C LYS A 237 -3.50 7.31 -16.04
N ASP A 238 -4.15 7.17 -17.18
CA ASP A 238 -5.48 7.77 -17.41
C ASP A 238 -6.56 7.04 -16.62
N CYS A 239 -6.49 5.71 -16.51
CA CYS A 239 -7.37 4.92 -15.65
C CYS A 239 -7.24 5.35 -14.17
N VAL A 240 -6.02 5.50 -13.66
CA VAL A 240 -5.74 6.00 -12.31
C VAL A 240 -6.35 7.39 -12.09
N ARG A 241 -6.13 8.34 -13.02
CA ARG A 241 -6.72 9.70 -12.91
C ARG A 241 -8.24 9.65 -12.89
N ASN A 242 -8.83 8.82 -13.74
CA ASN A 242 -10.29 8.67 -13.82
C ASN A 242 -10.85 8.02 -12.54
N ALA A 243 -10.20 7.02 -11.99
CA ALA A 243 -10.58 6.40 -10.72
C ALA A 243 -10.55 7.42 -9.55
N ILE A 244 -9.47 8.19 -9.42
CA ILE A 244 -9.34 9.25 -8.40
C ILE A 244 -10.48 10.25 -8.52
N LYS A 245 -10.81 10.70 -9.73
CA LYS A 245 -11.91 11.65 -9.98
C LYS A 245 -13.28 11.03 -9.68
N ALA A 246 -13.53 9.80 -10.14
CA ALA A 246 -14.79 9.10 -9.92
C ALA A 246 -15.11 8.91 -8.43
N LEU A 247 -14.09 8.57 -7.64
CA LEU A 247 -14.20 8.40 -6.19
C LEU A 247 -14.30 9.72 -5.42
N GLY A 248 -14.14 10.87 -6.09
CA GLY A 248 -14.19 12.18 -5.47
C GLY A 248 -12.98 12.48 -4.57
N VAL A 249 -11.85 11.82 -4.79
CA VAL A 249 -10.64 12.09 -4.02
C VAL A 249 -10.15 13.50 -4.30
N ASN A 250 -10.14 14.30 -3.27
CA ASN A 250 -9.83 15.72 -3.34
C ASN A 250 -8.43 16.08 -2.85
N PHE A 251 -7.73 15.15 -2.17
CA PHE A 251 -6.52 15.46 -1.42
C PHE A 251 -5.69 14.23 -1.08
N GLY A 252 -4.36 14.40 -1.01
CA GLY A 252 -3.43 13.45 -0.38
C GLY A 252 -2.90 12.37 -1.31
N SER A 253 -2.16 11.45 -0.72
CA SER A 253 -1.53 10.34 -1.43
C SER A 253 -2.52 9.20 -1.68
N ILE A 254 -2.40 8.56 -2.84
CA ILE A 254 -3.25 7.45 -3.26
C ILE A 254 -2.36 6.35 -3.85
N ASN A 255 -2.45 5.17 -3.27
CA ASN A 255 -1.87 3.96 -3.83
C ASN A 255 -2.97 3.14 -4.51
N MET A 256 -2.68 2.58 -5.67
CA MET A 256 -3.59 1.72 -6.41
C MET A 256 -2.89 0.46 -6.89
N ASP A 257 -3.59 -0.66 -6.82
CA ASP A 257 -3.23 -1.89 -7.50
C ASP A 257 -4.13 -2.07 -8.72
N MET A 258 -3.55 -2.51 -9.83
CA MET A 258 -4.27 -2.71 -11.08
C MET A 258 -3.83 -3.99 -11.77
N LEU A 259 -4.76 -4.60 -12.52
CA LEU A 259 -4.47 -5.68 -13.46
C LEU A 259 -4.53 -5.14 -14.88
N ILE A 260 -3.53 -5.49 -15.67
CA ILE A 260 -3.49 -5.18 -17.10
C ILE A 260 -3.56 -6.50 -17.87
N THR A 261 -4.60 -6.63 -18.67
CA THR A 261 -4.86 -7.83 -19.47
C THR A 261 -3.94 -7.90 -20.71
N PRO A 262 -3.77 -9.07 -21.33
CA PRO A 262 -2.94 -9.20 -22.55
C PRO A 262 -3.40 -8.33 -23.74
N ASP A 263 -4.69 -7.97 -23.81
CA ASP A 263 -5.26 -7.04 -24.79
C ASP A 263 -5.16 -5.57 -24.38
N GLY A 264 -4.48 -5.27 -23.26
CA GLY A 264 -4.15 -3.91 -22.81
C GLY A 264 -5.31 -3.17 -22.12
N LYS A 265 -6.32 -3.89 -21.62
CA LYS A 265 -7.32 -3.31 -20.72
C LYS A 265 -6.76 -3.16 -19.32
N VAL A 266 -7.15 -2.10 -18.63
CA VAL A 266 -6.70 -1.76 -17.25
C VAL A 266 -7.87 -1.86 -16.30
N TYR A 267 -7.69 -2.60 -15.21
CA TYR A 267 -8.68 -2.76 -14.14
C TYR A 267 -8.06 -2.39 -12.80
N ILE A 268 -8.69 -1.48 -12.07
CA ILE A 268 -8.26 -1.16 -10.69
C ILE A 268 -8.79 -2.26 -9.77
N VAL A 269 -7.92 -2.88 -8.98
CA VAL A 269 -8.30 -4.00 -8.09
C VAL A 269 -8.27 -3.65 -6.61
N ASP A 270 -7.47 -2.67 -6.23
CA ASP A 270 -7.45 -2.12 -4.86
C ASP A 270 -7.01 -0.66 -4.84
N ILE A 271 -7.50 0.08 -3.84
CA ILE A 271 -7.18 1.49 -3.64
C ILE A 271 -6.98 1.75 -2.15
N GLY A 272 -5.83 2.37 -1.84
CA GLY A 272 -5.53 2.90 -0.51
C GLY A 272 -5.39 4.42 -0.56
N ALA A 273 -6.15 5.14 0.25
CA ALA A 273 -6.05 6.59 0.35
C ALA A 273 -4.87 7.01 1.24
N ARG A 274 -3.70 6.56 0.86
CA ARG A 274 -2.42 6.77 1.55
C ARG A 274 -1.25 6.41 0.62
N MET A 275 -0.05 6.81 0.99
CA MET A 275 1.20 6.40 0.34
C MET A 275 1.39 4.87 0.41
N GLY A 276 1.85 4.26 -0.66
CA GLY A 276 2.11 2.83 -0.73
C GLY A 276 3.08 2.31 0.33
N GLY A 277 2.96 1.02 0.67
CA GLY A 277 3.90 0.30 1.51
C GLY A 277 5.15 -0.15 0.75
N ASN A 278 5.79 -1.25 1.21
CA ASN A 278 6.85 -1.96 0.48
C ASN A 278 7.96 -1.04 -0.09
N MET A 279 8.37 -0.04 0.70
CA MET A 279 9.39 0.95 0.34
C MET A 279 9.04 1.84 -0.87
N ILE A 280 7.77 1.90 -1.29
CA ILE A 280 7.34 2.71 -2.45
C ILE A 280 7.63 4.19 -2.19
N GLY A 281 7.16 4.73 -1.06
CA GLY A 281 7.34 6.14 -0.72
C GLY A 281 8.77 6.55 -0.43
N PRO A 282 9.52 5.83 0.42
CA PRO A 282 10.88 6.21 0.77
C PRO A 282 11.92 5.92 -0.34
N CYS A 283 11.69 4.92 -1.20
CA CYS A 283 12.72 4.45 -2.14
C CYS A 283 12.23 4.38 -3.60
N VAL A 284 11.14 3.65 -3.89
CA VAL A 284 10.78 3.35 -5.29
C VAL A 284 10.47 4.62 -6.08
N ILE A 285 9.58 5.47 -5.57
CA ILE A 285 9.23 6.72 -6.25
C ILE A 285 10.42 7.69 -6.27
N PRO A 286 11.10 8.01 -5.15
CA PRO A 286 12.22 8.95 -5.20
C PRO A 286 13.37 8.48 -6.11
N TYR A 287 13.74 7.21 -6.05
CA TYR A 287 14.86 6.70 -6.86
C TYR A 287 14.49 6.56 -8.33
N GLY A 288 13.25 6.16 -8.63
CA GLY A 288 12.79 5.91 -10.00
C GLY A 288 12.23 7.13 -10.73
N THR A 289 11.97 8.25 -10.03
CA THR A 289 11.41 9.48 -10.63
C THR A 289 12.16 10.76 -10.27
N GLY A 290 12.97 10.72 -9.23
CA GLY A 290 13.62 11.91 -8.66
C GLY A 290 12.70 12.83 -7.86
N ILE A 291 11.43 12.44 -7.61
CA ILE A 291 10.46 13.24 -6.85
C ILE A 291 10.55 12.88 -5.36
N ASP A 292 10.72 13.86 -4.49
CA ASP A 292 10.65 13.69 -3.04
C ASP A 292 9.21 13.50 -2.58
N TYR A 293 8.69 12.28 -2.78
CA TYR A 293 7.27 11.96 -2.54
C TYR A 293 6.85 12.14 -1.07
N MET A 294 7.69 11.69 -0.12
CA MET A 294 7.37 11.88 1.31
C MET A 294 7.39 13.36 1.68
N GLY A 295 8.35 14.12 1.16
CA GLY A 295 8.41 15.57 1.36
C GLY A 295 7.17 16.27 0.81
N ALA A 296 6.77 15.93 -0.41
CA ALA A 296 5.55 16.46 -1.04
C ALA A 296 4.28 16.13 -0.24
N MET A 297 4.16 14.89 0.26
CA MET A 297 3.04 14.47 1.11
C MET A 297 3.00 15.28 2.43
N ILE A 298 4.14 15.45 3.10
CA ILE A 298 4.24 16.22 4.35
C ILE A 298 3.87 17.69 4.10
N GLN A 299 4.43 18.32 3.07
CA GLN A 299 4.10 19.72 2.69
C GLN A 299 2.61 19.87 2.44
N ASN A 300 2.00 18.95 1.70
CA ASN A 300 0.57 18.98 1.38
C ASN A 300 -0.30 18.99 2.64
N VAL A 301 -0.06 18.11 3.60
CA VAL A 301 -0.89 17.97 4.81
C VAL A 301 -0.72 19.10 5.82
N VAL A 302 0.43 19.80 5.81
CA VAL A 302 0.64 20.99 6.66
C VAL A 302 0.32 22.30 5.93
N GLY A 303 -0.17 22.23 4.68
CA GLY A 303 -0.53 23.40 3.87
C GLY A 303 0.66 24.25 3.46
N ASP A 304 1.84 23.67 3.27
CA ASP A 304 3.00 24.31 2.67
C ASP A 304 2.99 24.15 1.14
N PRO A 305 3.70 24.98 0.38
CA PRO A 305 3.88 24.77 -1.06
C PRO A 305 4.48 23.41 -1.34
N VAL A 306 3.81 22.61 -2.18
CA VAL A 306 4.25 21.26 -2.54
C VAL A 306 5.23 21.31 -3.68
N ASP A 307 6.40 20.69 -3.50
CA ASP A 307 7.42 20.54 -4.53
C ASP A 307 7.36 19.13 -5.15
N LEU A 308 7.05 19.05 -6.44
CA LEU A 308 7.03 17.83 -7.24
C LEU A 308 8.11 17.86 -8.32
N THR A 309 9.16 18.66 -8.14
CA THR A 309 10.27 18.75 -9.08
C THR A 309 11.02 17.40 -9.12
N ALA A 310 11.12 16.83 -10.32
CA ALA A 310 11.94 15.64 -10.53
C ALA A 310 13.42 16.01 -10.63
N HIS A 311 14.25 15.27 -9.91
CA HIS A 311 15.71 15.37 -9.97
C HIS A 311 16.32 14.20 -10.76
N GLU A 312 17.65 14.11 -10.79
CA GLU A 312 18.33 12.95 -11.35
C GLU A 312 17.87 11.66 -10.67
N HIS A 313 17.61 10.64 -11.47
CA HIS A 313 17.06 9.36 -11.01
C HIS A 313 17.60 8.20 -11.83
N GLU A 314 17.43 7.01 -11.29
CA GLU A 314 17.85 5.74 -11.91
C GLU A 314 16.67 4.76 -11.87
N ALA A 315 16.73 3.72 -12.67
CA ALA A 315 15.78 2.63 -12.50
C ALA A 315 16.00 1.96 -11.12
N VAL A 316 14.90 1.52 -10.50
CA VAL A 316 14.90 0.93 -9.17
C VAL A 316 14.11 -0.37 -9.17
N ALA A 317 14.57 -1.35 -8.41
CA ALA A 317 13.82 -2.55 -8.08
C ALA A 317 13.89 -2.83 -6.59
N THR A 318 12.78 -3.31 -6.02
CA THR A 318 12.74 -3.83 -4.65
C THR A 318 12.39 -5.30 -4.66
N LYS A 319 12.95 -6.07 -3.73
CA LYS A 319 12.53 -7.43 -3.43
C LYS A 319 12.28 -7.55 -1.93
N LEU A 320 11.21 -8.26 -1.57
CA LEU A 320 10.97 -8.62 -0.18
C LEU A 320 11.89 -9.77 0.23
N LEU A 321 12.32 -9.76 1.48
CA LEU A 321 12.97 -10.90 2.12
C LEU A 321 11.89 -11.93 2.47
N ALA A 322 11.43 -12.63 1.42
CA ALA A 322 10.38 -13.65 1.45
C ALA A 322 11.03 -15.04 1.36
N PHE A 323 10.81 -15.86 2.36
CA PHE A 323 11.47 -17.15 2.49
C PHE A 323 10.45 -18.29 2.65
N GLU A 324 10.92 -19.52 2.50
CA GLU A 324 10.21 -20.72 2.92
C GLU A 324 10.26 -20.84 4.46
N GLU A 325 9.41 -21.68 5.04
CA GLU A 325 9.45 -21.93 6.49
C GLU A 325 10.83 -22.44 6.91
N GLY A 326 11.38 -21.85 7.97
CA GLY A 326 12.71 -22.22 8.44
C GLY A 326 13.12 -21.51 9.73
N VAL A 327 14.39 -21.68 10.07
CA VAL A 327 15.02 -21.00 11.21
C VAL A 327 16.28 -20.33 10.72
N VAL A 328 16.43 -19.04 10.97
CA VAL A 328 17.64 -18.29 10.68
C VAL A 328 18.78 -18.85 11.53
N LYS A 329 19.72 -19.56 10.94
CA LYS A 329 20.88 -20.11 11.67
C LYS A 329 21.81 -19.00 12.15
N LYS A 330 22.05 -18.05 11.25
CA LYS A 330 22.87 -16.88 11.50
C LYS A 330 22.46 -15.75 10.53
N VAL A 331 22.32 -14.55 11.05
CA VAL A 331 22.12 -13.37 10.19
C VAL A 331 23.40 -13.12 9.38
N PRO A 332 23.33 -13.07 8.04
CA PRO A 332 24.47 -12.76 7.18
C PRO A 332 25.04 -11.37 7.46
N ASP A 333 26.27 -11.14 7.03
CA ASP A 333 26.84 -9.77 7.03
C ASP A 333 26.16 -8.93 5.94
N MET A 334 25.02 -8.32 6.30
CA MET A 334 24.20 -7.51 5.39
C MET A 334 25.02 -6.35 4.77
N LYS A 335 25.98 -5.77 5.51
CA LYS A 335 26.81 -4.69 5.02
C LYS A 335 27.81 -5.15 3.94
N ALA A 336 28.32 -6.36 4.08
CA ALA A 336 29.14 -6.98 3.04
C ALA A 336 28.31 -7.25 1.77
N ILE A 337 27.09 -7.77 1.93
CA ILE A 337 26.16 -8.03 0.81
C ILE A 337 25.74 -6.73 0.13
N GLU A 338 25.37 -5.67 0.89
CA GLU A 338 25.09 -4.33 0.35
C GLU A 338 26.25 -3.83 -0.52
N SER A 339 27.48 -3.93 -0.01
CA SER A 339 28.67 -3.48 -0.72
C SER A 339 28.97 -4.32 -1.97
N GLN A 340 28.74 -5.64 -1.89
CA GLN A 340 29.01 -6.56 -2.99
C GLN A 340 28.09 -6.35 -4.18
N TYR A 341 26.82 -6.11 -3.93
CA TYR A 341 25.79 -6.01 -4.97
C TYR A 341 25.36 -4.58 -5.29
N GLY A 342 25.78 -3.59 -4.48
CA GLY A 342 25.36 -2.19 -4.62
C GLY A 342 23.87 -2.02 -4.34
N VAL A 343 23.40 -2.60 -3.25
CA VAL A 343 22.01 -2.58 -2.80
C VAL A 343 21.89 -1.98 -1.40
N GLU A 344 20.65 -1.61 -1.00
CA GLU A 344 20.31 -1.25 0.36
C GLU A 344 19.45 -2.37 0.95
N ILE A 345 19.71 -2.79 2.20
CA ILE A 345 18.99 -3.89 2.85
C ILE A 345 18.38 -3.39 4.17
N TYR A 346 17.07 -3.54 4.30
CA TYR A 346 16.32 -3.28 5.52
C TYR A 346 15.74 -4.59 6.03
N HIS A 347 16.07 -5.01 7.25
CA HIS A 347 15.61 -6.29 7.78
C HIS A 347 15.39 -6.27 9.29
N HIS A 348 14.63 -7.23 9.78
CA HIS A 348 14.45 -7.51 11.21
C HIS A 348 14.81 -8.97 11.57
N MET A 349 15.62 -9.63 10.72
CA MET A 349 16.11 -10.99 10.99
C MET A 349 17.05 -11.00 12.19
N GLU A 350 16.91 -12.05 13.01
CA GLU A 350 17.75 -12.32 14.19
C GLU A 350 18.20 -13.78 14.19
N ASP A 351 19.36 -14.07 14.80
CA ASP A 351 19.85 -15.44 14.95
C ASP A 351 18.86 -16.29 15.76
N GLY A 352 18.47 -17.43 15.22
CA GLY A 352 17.48 -18.32 15.83
C GLY A 352 16.01 -17.92 15.58
N MET A 353 15.75 -16.86 14.83
CA MET A 353 14.40 -16.43 14.47
C MET A 353 13.71 -17.51 13.63
N LYS A 354 12.47 -17.86 13.99
CA LYS A 354 11.59 -18.67 13.13
C LYS A 354 10.98 -17.80 12.05
N VAL A 355 11.07 -18.25 10.82
CA VAL A 355 10.47 -17.61 9.64
C VAL A 355 9.35 -18.51 9.16
N ASN A 356 8.18 -17.92 8.92
CA ASN A 356 7.06 -18.61 8.30
C ASN A 356 7.27 -18.67 6.78
N GLU A 357 6.63 -19.64 6.13
CA GLU A 357 6.47 -19.59 4.68
C GLU A 357 5.75 -18.30 4.28
N TYR A 358 6.27 -17.62 3.25
CA TYR A 358 5.77 -16.33 2.85
C TYR A 358 4.43 -16.46 2.10
N HIS A 359 3.35 -16.06 2.76
CA HIS A 359 1.99 -16.06 2.22
C HIS A 359 1.35 -14.67 2.21
N THR A 360 1.85 -13.77 3.04
CA THR A 360 1.35 -12.37 3.17
C THR A 360 2.51 -11.42 3.43
N ASN A 361 2.31 -10.13 3.24
CA ASN A 361 3.34 -9.11 3.53
C ASN A 361 3.80 -9.12 5.00
N LEU A 362 3.04 -9.72 5.92
CA LEU A 362 3.43 -9.85 7.33
C LEU A 362 4.48 -10.94 7.58
N ASP A 363 4.64 -11.89 6.66
CA ASP A 363 5.62 -12.97 6.77
C ASP A 363 7.00 -12.55 6.22
N GLY A 364 7.09 -11.36 5.63
CA GLY A 364 8.34 -10.83 5.07
C GLY A 364 9.31 -10.37 6.15
N CYS A 365 10.59 -10.69 5.99
CA CYS A 365 11.66 -10.36 6.93
C CYS A 365 12.35 -9.02 6.64
N GLY A 366 11.91 -8.30 5.60
CA GLY A 366 12.49 -7.02 5.20
C GLY A 366 12.50 -6.78 3.69
N TYR A 367 13.38 -5.88 3.24
CA TYR A 367 13.42 -5.39 1.87
C TYR A 367 14.84 -5.24 1.37
N ILE A 368 15.04 -5.54 0.08
CA ILE A 368 16.25 -5.20 -0.68
C ILE A 368 15.86 -4.15 -1.70
N ILE A 369 16.61 -3.06 -1.79
CA ILE A 369 16.43 -1.99 -2.78
C ILE A 369 17.68 -1.91 -3.64
N ALA A 370 17.52 -2.00 -4.94
CA ALA A 370 18.61 -1.89 -5.90
C ALA A 370 18.35 -0.79 -6.92
N LYS A 371 19.39 -0.10 -7.35
CA LYS A 371 19.36 0.87 -8.45
C LYS A 371 20.16 0.35 -9.63
N GLY A 372 19.78 0.76 -10.84
CA GLY A 372 20.44 0.36 -12.07
C GLY A 372 20.14 1.30 -13.22
N LYS A 373 20.80 1.08 -14.36
CA LYS A 373 20.51 1.82 -15.59
C LYS A 373 19.15 1.40 -16.18
N THR A 374 18.72 0.17 -15.90
CA THR A 374 17.42 -0.38 -16.30
C THR A 374 16.79 -1.11 -15.12
N ALA A 375 15.48 -1.34 -15.19
CA ALA A 375 14.74 -2.09 -14.17
C ALA A 375 15.26 -3.54 -14.05
N GLU A 376 15.64 -4.16 -15.17
CA GLU A 376 16.19 -5.52 -15.20
C GLU A 376 17.56 -5.59 -14.52
N GLU A 377 18.43 -4.57 -14.72
CA GLU A 377 19.72 -4.51 -14.00
C GLU A 377 19.50 -4.38 -12.50
N ALA A 378 18.59 -3.48 -12.08
CA ALA A 378 18.26 -3.30 -10.67
C ALA A 378 17.65 -4.58 -10.08
N GLU A 379 16.73 -5.23 -10.79
CA GLU A 379 16.14 -6.49 -10.36
C GLU A 379 17.19 -7.60 -10.19
N ALA A 380 18.10 -7.75 -11.16
CA ALA A 380 19.15 -8.76 -11.09
C ALA A 380 20.06 -8.57 -9.86
N LYS A 381 20.41 -7.33 -9.51
CA LYS A 381 21.18 -7.03 -8.29
C LYS A 381 20.40 -7.45 -7.03
N ALA A 382 19.13 -7.11 -6.95
CA ALA A 382 18.28 -7.45 -5.80
C ALA A 382 18.10 -8.97 -5.66
N ILE A 383 17.89 -9.69 -6.76
CA ILE A 383 17.78 -11.16 -6.77
C ILE A 383 19.07 -11.81 -6.29
N ASN A 384 20.23 -11.39 -6.81
CA ASN A 384 21.53 -11.96 -6.40
C ASN A 384 21.81 -11.73 -4.90
N ALA A 385 21.45 -10.56 -4.37
CA ALA A 385 21.55 -10.28 -2.94
C ALA A 385 20.59 -11.16 -2.11
N LEU A 386 19.33 -11.34 -2.57
CA LEU A 386 18.34 -12.19 -1.92
C LEU A 386 18.80 -13.65 -1.84
N GLU A 387 19.33 -14.21 -2.94
CA GLU A 387 19.85 -15.57 -2.98
C GLU A 387 21.04 -15.76 -2.05
N THR A 388 21.92 -14.77 -1.98
CA THR A 388 23.07 -14.80 -1.05
C THR A 388 22.58 -14.81 0.41
N ILE A 389 21.63 -13.92 0.75
CA ILE A 389 21.03 -13.89 2.10
C ILE A 389 20.39 -15.24 2.42
N LYS A 390 19.60 -15.79 1.50
CA LYS A 390 18.93 -17.10 1.67
C LYS A 390 19.95 -18.22 1.95
N ASN A 391 20.98 -18.31 1.16
CA ASN A 391 22.00 -19.37 1.29
C ASN A 391 22.85 -19.27 2.57
N GLU A 392 23.10 -18.06 3.07
CA GLU A 392 23.91 -17.85 4.27
C GLU A 392 23.07 -17.91 5.56
N ALA A 393 21.76 -17.55 5.49
CA ALA A 393 20.90 -17.51 6.67
C ALA A 393 20.30 -18.87 7.04
N PHE A 394 20.00 -19.74 6.05
CA PHE A 394 19.29 -21.01 6.22
C PHE A 394 20.16 -22.21 5.80
#